data_62208bd90bc30555f00787cf74d65acc
#
_entry.id   62208bd90bc30555f00787cf74d65acc
#
_cell.length_a   1.000
_cell.length_b   1.000
_cell.length_c   1.000
_cell.angle_alpha   90.00
_cell.angle_beta   90.00
_cell.angle_gamma   90.00
#
_symmetry.space_group_name_H-M   'P 1'
#
loop_
_entity.id
_entity.type
_entity.pdbx_description
1 polymer ?
#
loop_
_entity_poly.entity_id
_entity_poly.type
_entity_poly.pdbx_seq_one_letter_code
_entity_poly.pdbx_strand_id
1 'polypeptide(L)'
;MKLHRHLISAVVLSAALIMQYFSSEAQEENLNVLDRWIEWSDGKNMLIHHLNDQAYTFLDERDRKVSGLKTREDWINRQKEVNEILMRLIGPFPEKTPLNPVITGTVVKDGVKIEKVIYESMPQLYVTACLFIPEGKVKKRPAIIHVSGHGFPAFRSNGPMQQIYNLVKKGFIVLAIDPLGQGERVQYWDDEKKESMMGSSPTREHSYFGNQMFLSGISPIRYFIWDGIRGIDYLMTRKEVDHERIGIFGCSGGGHTDNIHFCI
;
A
#
# COMPACT_ATOMS: atom_id res chain seq x y z
N MET A 1 73.70 -37.82 4.95
CA MET A 1 72.46 -37.49 4.28
C MET A 1 71.20 -38.05 4.96
N LYS A 2 71.20 -39.19 5.58
CA LYS A 2 69.93 -39.72 6.24
C LYS A 2 69.54 -38.98 7.54
N LEU A 3 70.54 -38.54 8.33
CA LEU A 3 70.27 -37.84 9.61
C LEU A 3 69.53 -36.48 9.44
N HIS A 4 69.83 -35.72 8.38
CA HIS A 4 69.22 -34.42 8.08
C HIS A 4 67.78 -34.55 7.67
N ARG A 5 67.40 -35.65 7.00
CA ARG A 5 66.00 -35.90 6.59
C ARG A 5 65.03 -36.17 7.79
N HIS A 6 65.57 -36.90 8.81
CA HIS A 6 64.80 -37.20 10.01
C HIS A 6 64.57 -35.96 10.91
N LEU A 7 65.57 -35.07 10.97
CA LEU A 7 65.41 -33.80 11.72
C LEU A 7 64.39 -32.85 11.06
N ILE A 8 64.42 -32.72 9.75
CA ILE A 8 63.43 -31.89 9.03
C ILE A 8 62.05 -32.46 9.17
N SER A 9 61.85 -33.78 9.08
CA SER A 9 60.58 -34.42 9.28
C SER A 9 60.05 -34.24 10.70
N ALA A 10 60.89 -34.32 11.72
CA ALA A 10 60.50 -34.10 13.12
C ALA A 10 60.08 -32.64 13.39
N VAL A 11 60.81 -31.66 12.81
CA VAL A 11 60.53 -30.25 12.95
C VAL A 11 59.17 -29.88 12.23
N VAL A 12 58.94 -30.46 11.04
CA VAL A 12 57.66 -30.25 10.30
C VAL A 12 56.49 -30.90 11.02
N LEU A 13 56.68 -32.10 11.61
CA LEU A 13 55.61 -32.74 12.41
C LEU A 13 55.34 -31.97 13.69
N SER A 14 56.35 -31.45 14.37
CA SER A 14 56.19 -30.62 15.57
C SER A 14 55.51 -29.28 15.25
N ALA A 15 55.84 -28.66 14.12
CA ALA A 15 55.17 -27.44 13.67
C ALA A 15 53.71 -27.68 13.28
N ALA A 16 53.39 -28.81 12.66
CA ALA A 16 52.01 -29.20 12.33
C ALA A 16 51.19 -29.51 13.58
N LEU A 17 51.76 -30.17 14.61
CA LEU A 17 51.12 -30.41 15.89
C LEU A 17 50.91 -29.12 16.70
N ILE A 18 51.87 -28.17 16.63
CA ILE A 18 51.69 -26.86 17.26
C ILE A 18 50.65 -26.02 16.53
N MET A 19 50.52 -26.08 15.20
CA MET A 19 49.43 -25.43 14.47
C MET A 19 48.07 -26.05 14.76
N GLN A 20 47.98 -27.34 15.04
CA GLN A 20 46.70 -27.96 15.50
C GLN A 20 46.31 -27.53 16.91
N TYR A 21 47.25 -27.20 17.78
CA TYR A 21 46.96 -26.64 19.11
C TYR A 21 46.56 -25.17 19.08
N PHE A 22 46.83 -24.44 18.00
CA PHE A 22 46.42 -23.04 17.80
C PHE A 22 45.24 -22.87 16.87
N SER A 23 44.60 -23.93 16.38
CA SER A 23 43.21 -23.86 16.01
C SER A 23 42.41 -23.75 17.32
N SER A 24 42.48 -22.61 17.98
CA SER A 24 41.45 -22.22 18.88
C SER A 24 40.19 -22.11 17.99
N GLU A 25 39.38 -23.15 17.99
CA GLU A 25 37.95 -22.93 17.78
C GLU A 25 37.66 -21.78 18.70
N ALA A 26 37.34 -20.61 18.11
CA ALA A 26 36.71 -19.57 18.86
C ALA A 26 35.45 -20.23 19.38
N GLN A 27 35.50 -20.70 20.60
CA GLN A 27 34.34 -21.21 21.32
C GLN A 27 33.41 -20.04 21.27
N GLU A 28 32.33 -20.13 20.46
CA GLU A 28 31.30 -19.11 20.45
C GLU A 28 30.81 -19.01 21.89
N GLU A 29 31.33 -18.02 22.60
CA GLU A 29 30.86 -17.74 23.92
C GLU A 29 29.38 -17.49 23.82
N ASN A 30 28.59 -18.29 24.51
CA ASN A 30 27.15 -18.06 24.61
C ASN A 30 26.91 -16.77 25.41
N LEU A 31 26.76 -15.66 24.71
CA LEU A 31 26.49 -14.35 25.29
C LEU A 31 25.00 -14.10 25.54
N ASN A 32 24.17 -15.14 25.47
CA ASN A 32 22.75 -15.02 25.78
C ASN A 32 22.54 -14.66 27.24
N VAL A 33 21.89 -13.52 27.49
CA VAL A 33 21.67 -13.02 28.85
C VAL A 33 20.44 -13.66 29.49
N LEU A 34 19.41 -14.01 28.69
CA LEU A 34 18.12 -14.41 29.20
C LEU A 34 17.89 -15.93 29.20
N ASP A 35 18.72 -16.74 28.56
CA ASP A 35 18.60 -18.20 28.47
C ASP A 35 17.13 -18.70 28.52
N ARG A 36 16.72 -19.44 29.56
CA ARG A 36 15.34 -19.95 29.75
C ARG A 36 14.31 -18.90 30.22
N TRP A 37 14.76 -17.72 30.63
CA TRP A 37 13.87 -16.65 31.09
C TRP A 37 12.87 -16.21 30.04
N ILE A 38 13.23 -16.26 28.77
CA ILE A 38 12.37 -15.88 27.64
C ILE A 38 11.13 -16.78 27.53
N GLU A 39 11.23 -18.05 27.99
CA GLU A 39 10.11 -19.00 27.94
C GLU A 39 9.14 -18.80 29.13
N TRP A 40 9.66 -18.39 30.28
CA TRP A 40 8.86 -18.26 31.50
C TRP A 40 8.24 -16.87 31.69
N SER A 41 8.87 -15.86 31.15
CA SER A 41 8.44 -14.46 31.30
C SER A 41 7.63 -13.92 30.11
N ASP A 42 7.31 -14.75 29.11
CA ASP A 42 6.72 -14.33 27.84
C ASP A 42 7.52 -13.19 27.15
N GLY A 43 8.83 -13.26 27.30
CA GLY A 43 9.76 -12.23 26.81
C GLY A 43 9.63 -11.93 25.33
N LYS A 44 9.19 -12.90 24.53
CA LYS A 44 8.92 -12.71 23.08
C LYS A 44 7.82 -11.70 22.81
N ASN A 45 6.90 -11.53 23.74
CA ASN A 45 5.72 -10.66 23.60
C ASN A 45 5.79 -9.39 24.46
N MET A 46 6.88 -9.17 25.21
CA MET A 46 7.01 -8.02 26.13
C MET A 46 6.70 -6.69 25.46
N LEU A 47 7.25 -6.44 24.28
CA LEU A 47 7.00 -5.20 23.54
C LEU A 47 5.55 -5.08 23.11
N ILE A 48 4.96 -6.18 22.59
CA ILE A 48 3.57 -6.15 22.14
C ILE A 48 2.60 -5.95 23.32
N HIS A 49 2.86 -6.53 24.48
CA HIS A 49 2.08 -6.29 25.68
C HIS A 49 2.16 -4.81 26.10
N HIS A 50 3.36 -4.26 26.19
CA HIS A 50 3.57 -2.84 26.52
C HIS A 50 2.84 -1.90 25.56
N LEU A 51 2.91 -2.15 24.25
CA LEU A 51 2.22 -1.36 23.24
C LEU A 51 0.69 -1.54 23.31
N ASN A 52 0.22 -2.76 23.56
CA ASN A 52 -1.20 -3.04 23.71
C ASN A 52 -1.81 -2.35 24.92
N ASP A 53 -1.13 -2.34 26.07
CA ASP A 53 -1.60 -1.66 27.28
C ASP A 53 -1.84 -0.16 27.01
N GLN A 54 -0.92 0.49 26.28
CA GLN A 54 -1.10 1.87 25.85
C GLN A 54 -2.26 2.02 24.85
N ALA A 55 -2.34 1.12 23.86
CA ALA A 55 -3.40 1.14 22.85
C ALA A 55 -4.79 0.95 23.48
N TYR A 56 -4.94 0.02 24.41
CA TYR A 56 -6.21 -0.21 25.11
C TYR A 56 -6.65 1.01 25.90
N THR A 57 -5.73 1.75 26.52
CA THR A 57 -6.07 2.99 27.22
C THR A 57 -6.75 3.99 26.26
N PHE A 58 -6.21 4.18 25.05
CA PHE A 58 -6.80 5.06 24.04
C PHE A 58 -8.13 4.50 23.49
N LEU A 59 -8.22 3.18 23.30
CA LEU A 59 -9.46 2.56 22.83
C LEU A 59 -10.59 2.68 23.85
N ASP A 60 -10.32 2.46 25.11
CA ASP A 60 -11.29 2.61 26.22
C ASP A 60 -11.75 4.07 26.37
N GLU A 61 -10.85 5.02 26.20
CA GLU A 61 -11.18 6.45 26.18
C GLU A 61 -12.10 6.77 24.98
N ARG A 62 -11.76 6.26 23.79
CA ARG A 62 -12.60 6.41 22.60
C ARG A 62 -13.99 5.81 22.82
N ASP A 63 -14.08 4.61 23.36
CA ASP A 63 -15.34 3.92 23.59
C ASP A 63 -16.22 4.67 24.58
N ARG A 64 -15.66 5.21 25.66
CA ARG A 64 -16.37 6.10 26.58
C ARG A 64 -16.91 7.34 25.88
N LYS A 65 -16.09 7.98 25.03
CA LYS A 65 -16.47 9.15 24.25
C LYS A 65 -17.61 8.84 23.29
N VAL A 66 -17.50 7.76 22.51
CA VAL A 66 -18.51 7.33 21.52
C VAL A 66 -19.81 6.90 22.21
N SER A 67 -19.73 6.15 23.30
CA SER A 67 -20.90 5.73 24.07
C SER A 67 -21.67 6.92 24.67
N GLY A 68 -21.02 8.06 24.86
CA GLY A 68 -21.60 9.31 25.33
C GLY A 68 -22.43 10.05 24.28
N LEU A 69 -22.26 9.75 22.97
CA LEU A 69 -22.97 10.42 21.89
C LEU A 69 -24.44 9.94 21.83
N LYS A 70 -25.39 10.82 22.05
CA LYS A 70 -26.81 10.47 22.12
C LYS A 70 -27.67 11.18 21.08
N THR A 71 -27.24 12.32 20.60
CA THR A 71 -28.01 13.15 19.68
C THR A 71 -27.39 13.18 18.28
N ARG A 72 -28.17 13.57 17.28
CA ARG A 72 -27.66 13.82 15.92
C ARG A 72 -26.56 14.89 15.94
N GLU A 73 -26.71 15.90 16.77
CA GLU A 73 -25.76 17.00 16.87
C GLU A 73 -24.41 16.49 17.43
N ASP A 74 -24.41 15.62 18.44
CA ASP A 74 -23.19 15.00 18.96
C ASP A 74 -22.43 14.26 17.86
N TRP A 75 -23.16 13.52 17.01
CA TRP A 75 -22.55 12.80 15.91
C TRP A 75 -22.01 13.72 14.81
N ILE A 76 -22.70 14.82 14.47
CA ILE A 76 -22.20 15.83 13.53
C ILE A 76 -20.90 16.46 14.07
N ASN A 77 -20.89 16.84 15.35
CA ASN A 77 -19.71 17.39 15.99
C ASN A 77 -18.54 16.39 16.00
N ARG A 78 -18.84 15.11 16.25
CA ARG A 78 -17.83 14.05 16.20
C ARG A 78 -17.25 13.85 14.80
N GLN A 79 -18.09 13.87 13.76
CA GLN A 79 -17.64 13.82 12.37
C GLN A 79 -16.70 14.99 12.05
N LYS A 80 -17.06 16.19 12.45
CA LYS A 80 -16.21 17.38 12.25
C LYS A 80 -14.86 17.22 12.93
N GLU A 81 -14.85 16.78 14.21
CA GLU A 81 -13.63 16.54 14.96
C GLU A 81 -12.73 15.49 14.25
N VAL A 82 -13.32 14.36 13.82
CA VAL A 82 -12.59 13.30 13.11
C VAL A 82 -12.01 13.82 11.81
N ASN A 83 -12.77 14.61 11.06
CA ASN A 83 -12.32 15.24 9.81
C ASN A 83 -11.12 16.18 10.06
N GLU A 84 -11.20 17.04 11.07
CA GLU A 84 -10.12 17.95 11.43
C GLU A 84 -8.83 17.18 11.80
N ILE A 85 -8.98 16.08 12.55
CA ILE A 85 -7.86 15.21 12.91
C ILE A 85 -7.27 14.56 11.65
N LEU A 86 -8.13 14.01 10.79
CA LEU A 86 -7.72 13.36 9.55
C LEU A 86 -6.95 14.32 8.66
N MET A 87 -7.51 15.50 8.39
CA MET A 87 -6.86 16.53 7.57
C MET A 87 -5.52 16.99 8.14
N ARG A 88 -5.37 17.03 9.46
CA ARG A 88 -4.10 17.32 10.11
C ARG A 88 -3.07 16.21 9.90
N LEU A 89 -3.50 14.94 9.88
CA LEU A 89 -2.61 13.78 9.69
C LEU A 89 -2.17 13.58 8.24
N ILE A 90 -3.08 13.78 7.28
CA ILE A 90 -2.79 13.58 5.85
C ILE A 90 -2.29 14.86 5.15
N GLY A 91 -2.50 16.02 5.77
CA GLY A 91 -2.19 17.34 5.22
C GLY A 91 -3.29 17.86 4.28
N PRO A 92 -3.25 19.17 3.94
CA PRO A 92 -4.21 19.76 3.03
C PRO A 92 -4.08 19.17 1.63
N PHE A 93 -5.21 19.00 0.95
CA PHE A 93 -5.18 18.59 -0.46
C PHE A 93 -4.68 19.73 -1.35
N PRO A 94 -4.06 19.40 -2.50
CA PRO A 94 -3.66 20.40 -3.48
C PRO A 94 -4.87 21.13 -4.08
N GLU A 95 -4.61 22.26 -4.71
CA GLU A 95 -5.62 22.91 -5.54
C GLU A 95 -5.97 22.04 -6.76
N LYS A 96 -7.24 22.09 -7.19
CA LYS A 96 -7.67 21.38 -8.38
C LYS A 96 -7.16 22.09 -9.64
N THR A 97 -6.39 21.35 -10.41
CA THR A 97 -5.89 21.77 -11.73
C THR A 97 -6.67 21.06 -12.84
N PRO A 98 -6.56 21.48 -14.12
CA PRO A 98 -7.18 20.75 -15.23
C PRO A 98 -6.78 19.28 -15.24
N LEU A 99 -7.74 18.38 -15.48
CA LEU A 99 -7.49 16.93 -15.53
C LEU A 99 -6.76 16.48 -16.80
N ASN A 100 -6.87 17.22 -17.87
CA ASN A 100 -6.31 16.90 -19.18
C ASN A 100 -6.49 15.42 -19.59
N PRO A 101 -7.73 14.87 -19.54
CA PRO A 101 -7.92 13.44 -19.73
C PRO A 101 -7.66 13.02 -21.17
N VAL A 102 -6.93 11.94 -21.36
CA VAL A 102 -6.63 11.34 -22.67
C VAL A 102 -7.11 9.90 -22.68
N ILE A 103 -7.92 9.53 -23.68
CA ILE A 103 -8.26 8.13 -23.97
C ILE A 103 -7.21 7.60 -24.93
N THR A 104 -6.32 6.75 -24.44
CA THR A 104 -5.20 6.20 -25.22
C THR A 104 -5.59 4.98 -26.06
N GLY A 105 -6.76 4.40 -25.81
CA GLY A 105 -7.28 3.27 -26.57
C GLY A 105 -8.61 2.78 -26.03
N THR A 106 -9.29 1.99 -26.86
CA THR A 106 -10.58 1.39 -26.52
C THR A 106 -10.60 -0.08 -26.89
N VAL A 107 -11.15 -0.92 -26.02
CA VAL A 107 -11.37 -2.34 -26.25
C VAL A 107 -12.85 -2.63 -26.03
N VAL A 108 -13.47 -3.46 -26.87
CA VAL A 108 -14.81 -3.98 -26.63
C VAL A 108 -14.71 -5.48 -26.44
N LYS A 109 -15.19 -5.98 -25.30
CA LYS A 109 -15.13 -7.41 -24.98
C LYS A 109 -16.31 -7.78 -24.07
N ASP A 110 -16.96 -8.88 -24.37
CA ASP A 110 -18.03 -9.49 -23.56
C ASP A 110 -19.16 -8.50 -23.18
N GLY A 111 -19.55 -7.61 -24.11
CA GLY A 111 -20.60 -6.60 -23.87
C GLY A 111 -20.14 -5.44 -22.99
N VAL A 112 -18.83 -5.22 -22.87
CA VAL A 112 -18.24 -4.13 -22.11
C VAL A 112 -17.30 -3.32 -23.00
N LYS A 113 -17.50 -2.00 -23.06
CA LYS A 113 -16.57 -1.06 -23.64
C LYS A 113 -15.58 -0.64 -22.59
N ILE A 114 -14.28 -0.79 -22.84
CA ILE A 114 -13.19 -0.45 -21.91
C ILE A 114 -12.38 0.65 -22.56
N GLU A 115 -12.38 1.83 -21.94
CA GLU A 115 -11.53 2.97 -22.36
C GLU A 115 -10.31 3.02 -21.46
N LYS A 116 -9.11 3.03 -22.07
CA LYS A 116 -7.84 3.25 -21.36
C LYS A 116 -7.66 4.75 -21.21
N VAL A 117 -7.53 5.20 -19.97
CA VAL A 117 -7.56 6.63 -19.62
C VAL A 117 -6.30 7.03 -18.89
N ILE A 118 -5.77 8.18 -19.23
CA ILE A 118 -4.76 8.88 -18.42
C ILE A 118 -5.35 10.23 -18.05
N TYR A 119 -5.24 10.66 -16.80
CA TYR A 119 -5.57 12.01 -16.36
C TYR A 119 -4.54 12.55 -15.38
N GLU A 120 -4.43 13.87 -15.27
CA GLU A 120 -3.55 14.53 -14.30
C GLU A 120 -4.29 14.74 -12.98
N SER A 121 -3.78 14.14 -11.90
CA SER A 121 -4.27 14.43 -10.55
C SER A 121 -3.69 15.74 -10.01
N MET A 122 -2.45 16.02 -10.34
CA MET A 122 -1.72 17.28 -10.16
C MET A 122 -0.87 17.55 -11.41
N PRO A 123 -0.33 18.75 -11.61
CA PRO A 123 0.55 19.00 -12.75
C PRO A 123 1.68 17.97 -12.84
N GLN A 124 1.76 17.28 -13.99
CA GLN A 124 2.74 16.22 -14.28
C GLN A 124 2.65 14.95 -13.40
N LEU A 125 1.64 14.82 -12.56
CA LEU A 125 1.34 13.58 -11.84
C LEU A 125 0.15 12.87 -12.51
N TYR A 126 0.48 11.86 -13.30
CA TYR A 126 -0.49 11.13 -14.11
C TYR A 126 -1.08 9.94 -13.37
N VAL A 127 -2.37 9.73 -13.57
CA VAL A 127 -3.10 8.55 -13.12
C VAL A 127 -3.51 7.74 -14.33
N THR A 128 -3.08 6.48 -14.39
CA THR A 128 -3.54 5.52 -15.39
C THR A 128 -4.76 4.79 -14.86
N ALA A 129 -5.76 4.60 -15.73
CA ALA A 129 -7.03 3.99 -15.38
C ALA A 129 -7.66 3.29 -16.56
N CYS A 130 -8.63 2.42 -16.29
CA CYS A 130 -9.57 1.91 -17.28
C CYS A 130 -11.01 2.23 -16.87
N LEU A 131 -11.78 2.81 -17.78
CA LEU A 131 -13.20 3.03 -17.60
C LEU A 131 -13.97 1.90 -18.29
N PHE A 132 -14.63 1.08 -17.49
CA PHE A 132 -15.46 -0.04 -17.94
C PHE A 132 -16.91 0.41 -18.05
N ILE A 133 -17.45 0.38 -19.24
CA ILE A 133 -18.81 0.86 -19.56
C ILE A 133 -19.63 -0.33 -20.07
N PRO A 134 -20.72 -0.71 -19.38
CA PRO A 134 -21.61 -1.76 -19.92
C PRO A 134 -22.31 -1.29 -21.19
N GLU A 135 -22.33 -2.12 -22.20
CA GLU A 135 -23.09 -1.84 -23.42
C GLU A 135 -24.60 -1.72 -23.15
N GLY A 136 -25.31 -1.04 -24.03
CA GLY A 136 -26.77 -0.89 -24.00
C GLY A 136 -27.25 0.56 -23.91
N LYS A 137 -28.55 0.76 -24.15
CA LYS A 137 -29.17 2.09 -24.34
C LYS A 137 -29.59 2.81 -23.05
N VAL A 138 -28.87 2.64 -21.94
CA VAL A 138 -29.17 3.35 -20.70
C VAL A 138 -28.55 4.73 -20.74
N LYS A 139 -29.35 5.79 -20.52
CA LYS A 139 -28.90 7.18 -20.63
C LYS A 139 -27.85 7.56 -19.56
N LYS A 140 -28.08 7.15 -18.31
CA LYS A 140 -27.18 7.42 -17.19
C LYS A 140 -27.08 6.19 -16.29
N ARG A 141 -25.88 5.90 -15.80
CA ARG A 141 -25.61 4.74 -14.94
C ARG A 141 -24.87 5.17 -13.67
N PRO A 142 -25.12 4.50 -12.55
CA PRO A 142 -24.30 4.70 -11.38
C PRO A 142 -22.85 4.30 -11.69
N ALA A 143 -21.90 4.97 -11.05
CA ALA A 143 -20.49 4.69 -11.24
C ALA A 143 -19.79 4.30 -9.94
N ILE A 144 -18.73 3.52 -10.06
CA ILE A 144 -17.88 3.09 -8.95
C ILE A 144 -16.44 3.32 -9.33
N ILE A 145 -15.69 3.95 -8.44
CA ILE A 145 -14.22 3.94 -8.52
C ILE A 145 -13.73 2.67 -7.84
N HIS A 146 -13.00 1.86 -8.56
CA HIS A 146 -12.36 0.66 -8.03
C HIS A 146 -10.89 0.95 -7.73
N VAL A 147 -10.50 0.79 -6.45
CA VAL A 147 -9.12 0.93 -5.98
C VAL A 147 -8.59 -0.44 -5.54
N SER A 148 -7.56 -0.91 -6.24
CA SER A 148 -7.00 -2.24 -6.00
C SER A 148 -6.21 -2.31 -4.69
N GLY A 149 -6.23 -3.49 -4.08
CA GLY A 149 -5.27 -3.85 -3.04
C GLY A 149 -3.85 -4.01 -3.58
N HIS A 150 -2.92 -4.30 -2.67
CA HIS A 150 -1.51 -4.40 -3.02
C HIS A 150 -1.22 -5.59 -3.96
N GLY A 151 -0.78 -5.26 -5.16
CA GLY A 151 -0.36 -6.21 -6.19
C GLY A 151 0.14 -5.44 -7.41
N PHE A 152 1.31 -5.80 -7.98
CA PHE A 152 1.85 -5.07 -9.13
C PHE A 152 0.90 -4.98 -10.34
N PRO A 153 0.13 -6.01 -10.70
CA PRO A 153 -0.85 -5.88 -11.79
C PRO A 153 -2.01 -4.94 -11.47
N ALA A 154 -2.13 -4.43 -10.25
CA ALA A 154 -3.24 -3.62 -9.76
C ALA A 154 -4.60 -4.25 -10.10
N PHE A 155 -5.50 -3.52 -10.73
CA PHE A 155 -6.82 -4.05 -11.09
C PHE A 155 -6.79 -5.13 -12.19
N ARG A 156 -5.65 -5.34 -12.87
CA ARG A 156 -5.52 -6.30 -13.98
C ARG A 156 -5.37 -7.75 -13.51
N SER A 157 -5.22 -8.01 -12.20
CA SER A 157 -5.20 -9.36 -11.65
C SER A 157 -6.60 -9.99 -11.62
N ASN A 158 -6.67 -11.33 -11.57
CA ASN A 158 -7.93 -12.07 -11.72
C ASN A 158 -9.01 -11.66 -10.71
N GLY A 159 -8.68 -11.50 -9.43
CA GLY A 159 -9.65 -11.15 -8.39
C GLY A 159 -10.32 -9.79 -8.63
N PRO A 160 -9.56 -8.68 -8.72
CA PRO A 160 -10.09 -7.37 -9.08
C PRO A 160 -10.88 -7.36 -10.39
N MET A 161 -10.38 -8.01 -11.44
CA MET A 161 -11.08 -8.08 -12.71
C MET A 161 -12.44 -8.78 -12.60
N GLN A 162 -12.56 -9.85 -11.83
CA GLN A 162 -13.85 -10.49 -11.57
C GLN A 162 -14.82 -9.54 -10.84
N GLN A 163 -14.34 -8.80 -9.85
CA GLN A 163 -15.15 -7.81 -9.13
C GLN A 163 -15.64 -6.71 -10.07
N ILE A 164 -14.76 -6.15 -10.88
CA ILE A 164 -15.08 -5.12 -11.89
C ILE A 164 -16.14 -5.64 -12.85
N TYR A 165 -15.92 -6.79 -13.47
CA TYR A 165 -16.90 -7.36 -14.41
C TYR A 165 -18.24 -7.69 -13.77
N ASN A 166 -18.26 -8.14 -12.51
CA ASN A 166 -19.52 -8.36 -11.78
C ASN A 166 -20.29 -7.07 -11.55
N LEU A 167 -19.62 -5.96 -11.22
CA LEU A 167 -20.25 -4.63 -11.08
C LEU A 167 -20.76 -4.14 -12.44
N VAL A 168 -19.95 -4.26 -13.50
CA VAL A 168 -20.36 -3.85 -14.85
C VAL A 168 -21.56 -4.64 -15.35
N LYS A 169 -21.60 -5.96 -15.13
CA LYS A 169 -22.77 -6.79 -15.47
C LYS A 169 -24.04 -6.41 -14.72
N LYS A 170 -23.91 -5.83 -13.52
CA LYS A 170 -25.03 -5.26 -12.75
C LYS A 170 -25.42 -3.86 -13.22
N GLY A 171 -24.74 -3.31 -14.23
CA GLY A 171 -25.08 -2.03 -14.86
C GLY A 171 -24.30 -0.82 -14.35
N PHE A 172 -23.30 -1.01 -13.50
CA PHE A 172 -22.43 0.07 -13.05
C PHE A 172 -21.36 0.40 -14.10
N ILE A 173 -21.02 1.67 -14.22
CA ILE A 173 -19.75 2.09 -14.83
C ILE A 173 -18.67 1.96 -13.77
N VAL A 174 -17.51 1.39 -14.12
CA VAL A 174 -16.40 1.22 -13.17
C VAL A 174 -15.16 1.92 -13.70
N LEU A 175 -14.65 2.88 -12.94
CA LEU A 175 -13.33 3.47 -13.15
C LEU A 175 -12.33 2.75 -12.26
N ALA A 176 -11.52 1.88 -12.86
CA ALA A 176 -10.45 1.19 -12.14
C ALA A 176 -9.14 1.96 -12.30
N ILE A 177 -8.61 2.49 -11.21
CA ILE A 177 -7.38 3.29 -11.19
C ILE A 177 -6.18 2.45 -10.75
N ASP A 178 -5.00 2.77 -11.27
CA ASP A 178 -3.74 2.26 -10.74
C ASP A 178 -3.29 3.13 -9.57
N PRO A 179 -3.16 2.57 -8.37
CA PRO A 179 -2.56 3.29 -7.26
C PRO A 179 -1.09 3.63 -7.55
N LEU A 180 -0.58 4.70 -6.97
CA LEU A 180 0.84 5.07 -7.05
C LEU A 180 1.71 3.88 -6.59
N GLY A 181 2.74 3.52 -7.36
CA GLY A 181 3.60 2.36 -7.10
C GLY A 181 3.02 1.02 -7.58
N GLN A 182 1.89 1.01 -8.33
CA GLN A 182 1.26 -0.20 -8.86
C GLN A 182 0.80 -0.02 -10.31
N GLY A 183 0.54 -1.12 -11.00
CA GLY A 183 0.08 -1.09 -12.39
C GLY A 183 1.07 -0.43 -13.31
N GLU A 184 0.62 0.58 -14.05
CA GLU A 184 1.47 1.40 -14.92
C GLU A 184 2.08 2.62 -14.20
N ARG A 185 2.00 2.65 -12.84
CA ARG A 185 2.51 3.74 -12.00
C ARG A 185 3.62 3.30 -11.05
N VAL A 186 4.37 2.25 -11.40
CA VAL A 186 5.59 1.84 -10.70
C VAL A 186 6.62 2.98 -10.77
N GLN A 187 7.16 3.39 -9.60
CA GLN A 187 8.02 4.58 -9.51
C GLN A 187 9.50 4.26 -9.67
N TYR A 188 9.91 3.06 -9.26
CA TYR A 188 11.30 2.61 -9.27
C TYR A 188 11.46 1.48 -10.29
N TRP A 189 11.10 1.77 -11.54
CA TRP A 189 11.13 0.79 -12.62
C TRP A 189 12.55 0.56 -13.14
N ASP A 190 12.95 -0.70 -13.28
CA ASP A 190 14.17 -1.15 -13.93
C ASP A 190 13.85 -1.57 -15.38
N ASP A 191 14.31 -0.80 -16.35
CA ASP A 191 14.01 -1.07 -17.76
C ASP A 191 14.71 -2.31 -18.30
N GLU A 192 15.83 -2.72 -17.73
CA GLU A 192 16.56 -3.91 -18.15
C GLU A 192 15.88 -5.17 -17.63
N LYS A 193 15.53 -5.19 -16.35
CA LYS A 193 14.89 -6.33 -15.70
C LYS A 193 13.37 -6.39 -15.89
N LYS A 194 12.74 -5.28 -16.35
CA LYS A 194 11.29 -5.14 -16.49
C LYS A 194 10.53 -5.40 -15.19
N GLU A 195 11.08 -4.94 -14.09
CA GLU A 195 10.49 -5.05 -12.75
C GLU A 195 10.80 -3.82 -11.89
N SER A 196 10.18 -3.72 -10.71
CA SER A 196 10.54 -2.69 -9.74
C SER A 196 11.89 -3.00 -9.07
N MET A 197 12.76 -2.00 -8.98
CA MET A 197 14.02 -2.07 -8.22
C MET A 197 13.78 -2.35 -6.72
N MET A 198 12.56 -2.09 -6.22
CA MET A 198 12.19 -2.34 -4.82
C MET A 198 11.77 -3.81 -4.57
N GLY A 199 11.78 -4.66 -5.60
CA GLY A 199 11.48 -6.10 -5.52
C GLY A 199 10.01 -6.43 -5.80
N SER A 200 9.58 -7.63 -5.40
CA SER A 200 8.34 -8.25 -5.86
C SER A 200 7.03 -7.76 -5.20
N SER A 201 7.08 -6.78 -4.29
CA SER A 201 5.87 -6.28 -3.62
C SER A 201 5.75 -4.76 -3.75
N PRO A 202 4.61 -4.23 -4.19
CA PRO A 202 4.39 -2.78 -4.27
C PRO A 202 4.41 -2.10 -2.90
N THR A 203 4.19 -2.83 -1.81
CA THR A 203 4.34 -2.28 -0.45
C THR A 203 5.75 -1.79 -0.16
N ARG A 204 6.77 -2.37 -0.81
CA ARG A 204 8.16 -1.89 -0.71
C ARG A 204 8.34 -0.53 -1.37
N GLU A 205 7.73 -0.30 -2.53
CA GLU A 205 7.69 1.03 -3.16
C GLU A 205 6.99 2.04 -2.24
N HIS A 206 5.82 1.67 -1.71
CA HIS A 206 5.06 2.52 -0.78
C HIS A 206 5.87 2.87 0.48
N SER A 207 6.61 1.91 1.03
CA SER A 207 7.49 2.16 2.18
C SER A 207 8.66 3.07 1.81
N TYR A 208 9.26 2.87 0.65
CA TYR A 208 10.44 3.61 0.23
C TYR A 208 10.12 5.09 -0.03
N PHE A 209 9.18 5.42 -0.91
CA PHE A 209 8.79 6.81 -1.11
C PHE A 209 8.02 7.38 0.08
N GLY A 210 7.26 6.55 0.80
CA GLY A 210 6.53 6.96 1.99
C GLY A 210 7.45 7.44 3.11
N ASN A 211 8.56 6.76 3.35
CA ASN A 211 9.56 7.20 4.32
C ASN A 211 10.16 8.57 3.96
N GLN A 212 10.42 8.81 2.67
CA GLN A 212 10.88 10.12 2.19
C GLN A 212 9.81 11.21 2.40
N MET A 213 8.54 10.89 2.12
CA MET A 213 7.43 11.81 2.34
C MET A 213 7.24 12.15 3.82
N PHE A 214 7.35 11.16 4.72
CA PHE A 214 7.24 11.39 6.16
C PHE A 214 8.34 12.32 6.67
N LEU A 215 9.57 12.23 6.16
CA LEU A 215 10.63 13.17 6.48
C LEU A 215 10.30 14.61 6.06
N SER A 216 9.45 14.77 5.04
CA SER A 216 8.96 16.06 4.56
C SER A 216 7.63 16.48 5.21
N GLY A 217 7.15 15.75 6.23
CA GLY A 217 5.89 16.03 6.91
C GLY A 217 4.64 15.70 6.06
N ILE A 218 4.77 14.85 5.04
CA ILE A 218 3.70 14.50 4.11
C ILE A 218 3.38 13.02 4.25
N SER A 219 2.10 12.66 4.28
CA SER A 219 1.68 11.26 4.24
C SER A 219 1.45 10.79 2.80
N PRO A 220 1.96 9.60 2.40
CA PRO A 220 1.71 9.04 1.07
C PRO A 220 0.21 8.80 0.81
N ILE A 221 -0.59 8.55 1.85
CA ILE A 221 -2.05 8.36 1.72
C ILE A 221 -2.75 9.58 1.11
N ARG A 222 -2.19 10.78 1.28
CA ARG A 222 -2.68 12.01 0.66
C ARG A 222 -2.78 11.89 -0.85
N TYR A 223 -1.79 11.31 -1.49
CA TYR A 223 -1.75 11.13 -2.95
C TYR A 223 -2.74 10.06 -3.42
N PHE A 224 -2.88 8.96 -2.69
CA PHE A 224 -3.86 7.93 -3.01
C PHE A 224 -5.30 8.48 -2.95
N ILE A 225 -5.62 9.23 -1.90
CA ILE A 225 -6.93 9.86 -1.74
C ILE A 225 -7.14 10.91 -2.85
N TRP A 226 -6.13 11.76 -3.09
CA TRP A 226 -6.23 12.79 -4.10
C TRP A 226 -6.48 12.24 -5.50
N ASP A 227 -5.78 11.18 -5.88
CA ASP A 227 -6.01 10.49 -7.15
C ASP A 227 -7.45 10.00 -7.29
N GLY A 228 -8.04 9.49 -6.21
CA GLY A 228 -9.46 9.09 -6.16
C GLY A 228 -10.42 10.28 -6.31
N ILE A 229 -10.17 11.39 -5.59
CA ILE A 229 -10.95 12.64 -5.72
C ILE A 229 -10.91 13.12 -7.17
N ARG A 230 -9.75 13.13 -7.79
CA ARG A 230 -9.60 13.51 -9.20
C ARG A 230 -10.26 12.52 -10.16
N GLY A 231 -10.33 11.24 -9.77
CA GLY A 231 -11.11 10.22 -10.46
C GLY A 231 -12.62 10.50 -10.41
N ILE A 232 -13.15 11.00 -9.28
CA ILE A 232 -14.52 11.48 -9.19
C ILE A 232 -14.73 12.67 -10.14
N ASP A 233 -13.81 13.65 -10.13
CA ASP A 233 -13.89 14.79 -11.04
C ASP A 233 -13.91 14.33 -12.51
N TYR A 234 -13.13 13.31 -12.87
CA TYR A 234 -13.17 12.70 -14.21
C TYR A 234 -14.55 12.09 -14.51
N LEU A 235 -15.10 11.29 -13.60
CA LEU A 235 -16.43 10.71 -13.78
C LEU A 235 -17.53 11.78 -13.93
N MET A 236 -17.39 12.92 -13.25
CA MET A 236 -18.30 14.06 -13.38
C MET A 236 -18.26 14.73 -14.77
N THR A 237 -17.21 14.51 -15.55
CA THR A 237 -17.15 14.99 -16.95
C THR A 237 -17.92 14.07 -17.93
N ARG A 238 -18.27 12.87 -17.50
CA ARG A 238 -18.83 11.81 -18.35
C ARG A 238 -20.35 11.88 -18.42
N LYS A 239 -20.90 12.00 -19.62
CA LYS A 239 -22.35 12.15 -19.86
C LYS A 239 -23.17 10.91 -19.51
N GLU A 240 -22.56 9.73 -19.61
CA GLU A 240 -23.16 8.43 -19.30
C GLU A 240 -23.20 8.13 -17.81
N VAL A 241 -22.50 8.90 -16.97
CA VAL A 241 -22.46 8.73 -15.51
C VAL A 241 -23.64 9.46 -14.86
N ASP A 242 -24.28 8.82 -13.92
CA ASP A 242 -25.23 9.43 -13.01
C ASP A 242 -24.45 10.06 -11.85
N HIS A 243 -24.34 11.36 -11.86
CA HIS A 243 -23.52 12.13 -10.93
C HIS A 243 -24.03 12.09 -9.47
N GLU A 244 -25.31 11.72 -9.27
CA GLU A 244 -25.89 11.55 -7.93
C GLU A 244 -25.60 10.16 -7.32
N ARG A 245 -25.04 9.25 -8.12
CA ARG A 245 -24.79 7.85 -7.73
C ARG A 245 -23.38 7.42 -8.09
N ILE A 246 -22.41 8.04 -7.45
CA ILE A 246 -21.00 7.67 -7.54
C ILE A 246 -20.57 7.10 -6.19
N GLY A 247 -19.97 5.92 -6.20
CA GLY A 247 -19.40 5.25 -5.05
C GLY A 247 -17.95 4.87 -5.27
N ILE A 248 -17.31 4.40 -4.21
CA ILE A 248 -15.95 3.87 -4.25
C ILE A 248 -15.95 2.47 -3.66
N PHE A 249 -15.07 1.61 -4.16
CA PHE A 249 -14.91 0.24 -3.70
C PHE A 249 -13.43 -0.14 -3.74
N GLY A 250 -12.92 -0.65 -2.63
CA GLY A 250 -11.54 -1.09 -2.53
C GLY A 250 -11.34 -2.21 -1.53
N CYS A 251 -10.20 -2.89 -1.61
CA CYS A 251 -9.82 -3.95 -0.70
C CYS A 251 -8.37 -3.78 -0.26
N SER A 252 -8.03 -4.09 1.01
CA SER A 252 -6.68 -3.98 1.56
C SER A 252 -6.14 -2.54 1.40
N GLY A 253 -5.04 -2.32 0.68
CA GLY A 253 -4.53 -0.96 0.39
C GLY A 253 -5.55 -0.05 -0.28
N GLY A 254 -6.39 -0.60 -1.17
CA GLY A 254 -7.54 0.11 -1.73
C GLY A 254 -8.61 0.45 -0.70
N GLY A 255 -8.85 -0.45 0.27
CA GLY A 255 -9.81 -0.24 1.35
C GLY A 255 -9.41 0.89 2.32
N HIS A 256 -8.13 1.16 2.50
CA HIS A 256 -7.70 2.36 3.24
C HIS A 256 -8.09 3.65 2.52
N THR A 257 -8.03 3.63 1.21
CA THR A 257 -8.37 4.79 0.37
C THR A 257 -9.87 5.05 0.38
N ASP A 258 -10.72 4.01 0.25
CA ASP A 258 -12.18 4.18 0.20
C ASP A 258 -12.76 4.61 1.55
N ASN A 259 -12.31 4.04 2.66
CA ASN A 259 -12.76 4.42 4.01
C ASN A 259 -12.52 5.91 4.30
N ILE A 260 -11.42 6.47 3.83
CA ILE A 260 -11.11 7.88 4.04
C ILE A 260 -11.94 8.78 3.12
N HIS A 261 -12.23 8.36 1.88
CA HIS A 261 -13.13 9.11 0.99
C HIS A 261 -14.53 9.30 1.55
N PHE A 262 -15.05 8.35 2.35
CA PHE A 262 -16.33 8.51 3.03
C PHE A 262 -16.28 9.52 4.20
N CYS A 263 -15.10 9.87 4.67
CA CYS A 263 -14.90 10.80 5.80
C CYS A 263 -14.66 12.25 5.34
N ILE A 264 -14.40 12.48 4.06
CA ILE A 264 -14.10 13.79 3.47
C ILE A 264 -15.27 14.27 2.62
#